data_74da32f3116dfd389dee0f6f6de5a695
#
_entry.id   74da32f3116dfd389dee0f6f6de5a695
#
_cell.length_a   1.000
_cell.length_b   1.000
_cell.length_c   1.000
_cell.angle_alpha   90.00
_cell.angle_beta   90.00
_cell.angle_gamma   90.00
#
_symmetry.space_group_name_H-M   'P 1'
#
loop_
_entity.id
_entity.type
_entity.pdbx_description
1 polymer ?
#
loop_
_entity_poly.entity_id
_entity_poly.type
_entity_poly.pdbx_seq_one_letter_code
_entity_poly.pdbx_strand_id
1 'polypeptide(L)'
;MDHLLAKPQFFKAPLDIFEYNGMPYLQMGDSGLWTSIIGLGTWKYGRPETGDQSRVNQTDALKIFDRALELGVTFWDTAPRYNNASGNSERVIGEWFRANPDQRRNVVIATKVYGGMDGLTPNHCRLTRGNIKESVYASLERMQIESIDLFYFHHYDPYTPAEESFSAIEDLVHQDLIRYLAVSNFTIDQLQKYQSMESIFSVRSRIVAIQNQYDILRKEPAEYNGVLEYAQKANKTFIAYSPLAEGFLTKRYLDPKKAGPGDRIYDQGMMHSLATPANLTKLQQLANLAEKWEMEVNQLVLAYTLTIPGIGSLIPASSTLEQLESNANVAKIVLSEEQKLAVKNIMG
;
A
#
# COMPACT_ATOMS: atom_id res chain seq x y z
N MET A 1 10.62 27.32 -9.53
CA MET A 1 11.17 26.66 -10.73
C MET A 1 12.69 26.58 -10.73
N ASP A 2 13.39 27.55 -10.16
CA ASP A 2 14.87 27.60 -10.20
C ASP A 2 15.57 26.43 -9.48
N HIS A 3 14.96 25.86 -8.45
CA HIS A 3 15.51 24.70 -7.74
C HIS A 3 15.42 23.38 -8.52
N LEU A 4 14.56 23.28 -9.54
CA LEU A 4 14.49 22.11 -10.43
C LEU A 4 15.67 22.04 -11.40
N LEU A 5 16.29 23.17 -11.70
CA LEU A 5 17.38 23.28 -12.66
C LEU A 5 18.76 23.28 -11.99
N ALA A 6 18.82 23.34 -10.65
CA ALA A 6 20.03 23.69 -9.91
C ALA A 6 20.96 22.52 -9.55
N LYS A 7 20.69 21.27 -9.95
CA LYS A 7 21.52 20.13 -9.53
C LYS A 7 22.05 19.30 -10.72
N PRO A 8 23.20 19.70 -11.31
CA PRO A 8 23.79 19.02 -12.48
C PRO A 8 24.07 17.52 -12.27
N GLN A 9 24.22 17.07 -11.03
CA GLN A 9 24.47 15.67 -10.71
C GLN A 9 23.31 14.71 -11.08
N PHE A 10 22.10 15.21 -11.23
CA PHE A 10 20.97 14.39 -11.67
C PHE A 10 21.06 13.96 -13.13
N PHE A 11 21.81 14.69 -13.95
CA PHE A 11 22.05 14.33 -15.35
C PHE A 11 23.08 13.23 -15.53
N LYS A 12 23.68 12.76 -14.44
CA LYS A 12 24.65 11.64 -14.44
C LYS A 12 24.02 10.32 -13.99
N ALA A 13 22.75 10.30 -13.62
CA ALA A 13 22.07 9.07 -13.26
C ALA A 13 22.02 8.15 -14.49
N PRO A 14 22.37 6.86 -14.38
CA PRO A 14 22.17 5.89 -15.44
C PRO A 14 20.70 5.88 -15.88
N LEU A 15 20.44 5.64 -17.18
CA LEU A 15 19.07 5.56 -17.71
C LEU A 15 18.35 4.28 -17.26
N ASP A 16 19.12 3.24 -16.89
CA ASP A 16 18.62 1.92 -16.51
C ASP A 16 18.72 1.71 -14.98
N ILE A 17 18.10 2.60 -14.20
CA ILE A 17 18.04 2.46 -12.75
C ILE A 17 16.72 1.73 -12.39
N PHE A 18 16.86 0.50 -11.90
CA PHE A 18 15.74 -0.31 -11.39
C PHE A 18 15.79 -0.51 -9.88
N GLU A 19 16.60 0.30 -9.19
CA GLU A 19 16.70 0.31 -7.73
C GLU A 19 17.05 1.71 -7.21
N TYR A 20 16.73 1.96 -5.95
CA TYR A 20 17.15 3.15 -5.22
C TYR A 20 17.59 2.77 -3.80
N ASN A 21 18.82 3.10 -3.41
CA ASN A 21 19.43 2.74 -2.13
C ASN A 21 19.35 1.22 -1.82
N GLY A 22 19.48 0.38 -2.87
CA GLY A 22 19.42 -1.08 -2.78
C GLY A 22 18.00 -1.64 -2.65
N MET A 23 16.98 -0.81 -2.77
CA MET A 23 15.57 -1.22 -2.87
C MET A 23 15.20 -1.39 -4.35
N PRO A 24 14.85 -2.60 -4.82
CA PRO A 24 14.40 -2.81 -6.18
C PRO A 24 13.08 -2.10 -6.47
N TYR A 25 12.91 -1.71 -7.73
CA TYR A 25 11.67 -1.13 -8.24
C TYR A 25 11.03 -2.05 -9.26
N LEU A 26 9.71 -1.99 -9.35
CA LEU A 26 8.93 -2.65 -10.38
C LEU A 26 8.03 -1.66 -11.11
N GLN A 27 7.76 -1.96 -12.35
CA GLN A 27 6.81 -1.21 -13.17
C GLN A 27 5.38 -1.57 -12.78
N MET A 28 4.53 -0.56 -12.61
CA MET A 28 3.10 -0.74 -12.27
C MET A 28 2.30 -1.05 -13.54
N GLY A 29 1.97 -2.33 -13.73
CA GLY A 29 1.21 -2.78 -14.88
C GLY A 29 1.83 -2.33 -16.20
N ASP A 30 0.99 -1.95 -17.14
CA ASP A 30 1.40 -1.39 -18.43
C ASP A 30 1.43 0.16 -18.36
N SER A 31 2.29 0.70 -17.52
CA SER A 31 2.40 2.14 -17.29
C SER A 31 3.85 2.59 -17.15
N GLY A 32 4.09 3.89 -17.16
CA GLY A 32 5.40 4.48 -16.88
C GLY A 32 5.71 4.63 -15.38
N LEU A 33 4.82 4.20 -14.49
CA LEU A 33 5.02 4.31 -13.05
C LEU A 33 5.88 3.16 -12.52
N TRP A 34 6.94 3.49 -11.78
CA TRP A 34 7.78 2.53 -11.06
C TRP A 34 7.67 2.76 -9.56
N THR A 35 7.59 1.69 -8.77
CA THR A 35 7.49 1.77 -7.31
C THR A 35 8.45 0.80 -6.65
N SER A 36 8.86 1.11 -5.42
CA SER A 36 9.61 0.17 -4.59
C SER A 36 8.78 -1.10 -4.33
N ILE A 37 9.43 -2.28 -4.34
CA ILE A 37 8.75 -3.57 -4.08
C ILE A 37 8.22 -3.68 -2.66
N ILE A 38 8.83 -2.95 -1.71
CA ILE A 38 8.31 -2.73 -0.36
C ILE A 38 7.87 -1.27 -0.29
N GLY A 39 6.59 -1.06 -0.07
CA GLY A 39 6.00 0.24 0.22
C GLY A 39 5.76 0.44 1.71
N LEU A 40 5.29 1.61 2.08
CA LEU A 40 4.95 2.01 3.45
C LEU A 40 3.44 2.26 3.57
N GLY A 41 2.73 1.37 4.27
CA GLY A 41 1.34 1.57 4.63
C GLY A 41 1.21 2.51 5.83
N THR A 42 0.49 3.61 5.68
CA THR A 42 0.38 4.66 6.72
C THR A 42 -0.91 4.59 7.54
N TRP A 43 -1.67 3.51 7.46
CA TRP A 43 -2.96 3.39 8.17
C TRP A 43 -2.87 3.66 9.69
N LYS A 44 -1.70 3.45 10.30
CA LYS A 44 -1.50 3.69 11.74
C LYS A 44 -1.02 5.10 12.07
N TYR A 45 -0.71 5.94 11.08
CA TYR A 45 -0.11 7.25 11.27
C TYR A 45 -1.20 8.33 11.38
N GLY A 46 -1.04 9.22 12.33
CA GLY A 46 -2.02 10.29 12.55
C GLY A 46 -1.66 11.18 13.73
N ARG A 47 -2.68 11.59 14.45
CA ARG A 47 -2.58 12.49 15.60
C ARG A 47 -3.37 11.90 16.78
N PRO A 48 -2.79 10.91 17.51
CA PRO A 48 -3.49 10.20 18.60
C PRO A 48 -4.09 11.13 19.66
N GLU A 49 -3.43 12.27 19.87
CA GLU A 49 -3.90 13.32 20.79
C GLU A 49 -5.26 13.93 20.38
N THR A 50 -5.66 13.76 19.14
CA THR A 50 -7.00 14.21 18.65
C THR A 50 -8.07 13.14 18.82
N GLY A 51 -7.72 11.94 19.33
CA GLY A 51 -8.65 10.82 19.46
C GLY A 51 -8.95 10.11 18.13
N ASP A 52 -8.10 10.27 17.12
CA ASP A 52 -8.27 9.67 15.79
C ASP A 52 -7.99 8.16 15.72
N GLN A 53 -7.60 7.54 16.85
CA GLN A 53 -7.25 6.11 16.97
C GLN A 53 -5.99 5.71 16.16
N SER A 54 -5.18 6.65 15.73
CA SER A 54 -3.85 6.36 15.20
C SER A 54 -2.93 5.84 16.31
N ARG A 55 -1.82 5.20 15.93
CA ARG A 55 -0.85 4.60 16.89
C ARG A 55 0.54 5.21 16.75
N VAL A 56 0.83 5.78 15.61
CA VAL A 56 2.08 6.49 15.34
C VAL A 56 1.74 7.97 15.29
N ASN A 57 2.26 8.72 16.25
CA ASN A 57 2.11 10.17 16.29
C ASN A 57 2.93 10.85 15.19
N GLN A 58 2.66 12.13 14.97
CA GLN A 58 3.33 12.90 13.93
C GLN A 58 4.86 12.88 14.07
N THR A 59 5.39 13.07 15.29
CA THR A 59 6.84 13.14 15.51
C THR A 59 7.56 11.85 15.12
N ASP A 60 7.00 10.70 15.46
CA ASP A 60 7.59 9.41 15.10
C ASP A 60 7.38 9.06 13.64
N ALA A 61 6.22 9.44 13.07
CA ALA A 61 5.95 9.26 11.66
C ALA A 61 6.96 10.03 10.78
N LEU A 62 7.31 11.26 11.13
CA LEU A 62 8.31 12.05 10.39
C LEU A 62 9.67 11.35 10.35
N LYS A 63 10.12 10.79 11.48
CA LYS A 63 11.36 9.99 11.51
C LYS A 63 11.28 8.74 10.64
N ILE A 64 10.11 8.08 10.64
CA ILE A 64 9.88 6.89 9.80
C ILE A 64 9.91 7.26 8.32
N PHE A 65 9.35 8.41 7.90
CA PHE A 65 9.42 8.88 6.51
C PHE A 65 10.86 9.21 6.08
N ASP A 66 11.64 9.90 6.94
CA ASP A 66 13.06 10.16 6.67
C ASP A 66 13.80 8.83 6.44
N ARG A 67 13.61 7.89 7.37
CA ARG A 67 14.26 6.57 7.27
C ARG A 67 13.77 5.73 6.10
N ALA A 68 12.49 5.82 5.75
CA ALA A 68 11.93 5.14 4.59
C ALA A 68 12.62 5.60 3.29
N LEU A 69 12.78 6.91 3.13
CA LEU A 69 13.50 7.46 1.98
C LEU A 69 14.96 6.97 1.93
N GLU A 70 15.67 6.97 3.06
CA GLU A 70 17.05 6.47 3.16
C GLU A 70 17.17 4.98 2.77
N LEU A 71 16.14 4.19 3.04
CA LEU A 71 16.07 2.76 2.73
C LEU A 71 15.52 2.47 1.32
N GLY A 72 15.18 3.49 0.53
CA GLY A 72 14.57 3.35 -0.79
C GLY A 72 13.10 2.92 -0.77
N VAL A 73 12.44 2.92 0.41
CA VAL A 73 11.00 2.66 0.58
C VAL A 73 10.24 3.93 0.22
N THR A 74 10.01 4.15 -1.06
CA THR A 74 9.49 5.40 -1.60
C THR A 74 8.04 5.32 -2.06
N PHE A 75 7.43 4.16 -2.07
CA PHE A 75 6.00 3.98 -2.33
C PHE A 75 5.22 4.10 -1.02
N TRP A 76 4.53 5.25 -0.80
CA TRP A 76 3.77 5.52 0.43
C TRP A 76 2.27 5.48 0.15
N ASP A 77 1.60 4.58 0.84
CA ASP A 77 0.16 4.34 0.70
C ASP A 77 -0.62 4.92 1.87
N THR A 78 -1.56 5.81 1.58
CA THR A 78 -2.44 6.44 2.55
C THR A 78 -3.91 6.42 2.10
N ALA A 79 -4.79 6.98 2.90
CA ALA A 79 -6.18 7.27 2.56
C ALA A 79 -6.77 8.33 3.50
N PRO A 80 -7.73 9.17 3.03
CA PRO A 80 -8.37 10.19 3.87
C PRO A 80 -9.17 9.59 5.02
N ARG A 81 -9.76 8.39 4.83
CA ARG A 81 -10.59 7.74 5.85
C ARG A 81 -9.84 6.89 6.87
N TYR A 82 -8.53 6.88 6.83
CA TYR A 82 -7.77 6.20 7.87
C TYR A 82 -7.99 6.88 9.23
N ASN A 83 -7.92 6.09 10.32
CA ASN A 83 -8.03 6.58 11.69
C ASN A 83 -9.28 7.44 11.91
N ASN A 84 -10.45 6.81 11.90
CA ASN A 84 -11.77 7.43 12.09
C ASN A 84 -12.10 8.52 11.04
N ALA A 85 -11.64 8.36 9.81
CA ALA A 85 -11.89 9.34 8.75
C ALA A 85 -11.38 10.76 9.12
N SER A 86 -10.28 10.84 9.86
CA SER A 86 -9.75 12.12 10.35
C SER A 86 -8.98 12.91 9.29
N GLY A 87 -8.49 12.24 8.22
CA GLY A 87 -7.54 12.82 7.25
C GLY A 87 -6.13 13.04 7.83
N ASN A 88 -5.88 12.63 9.09
CA ASN A 88 -4.63 12.91 9.76
C ASN A 88 -3.44 12.12 9.19
N SER A 89 -3.66 10.92 8.63
CA SER A 89 -2.59 10.20 7.93
C SER A 89 -2.03 11.01 6.74
N GLU A 90 -2.91 11.64 5.96
CA GLU A 90 -2.51 12.54 4.87
C GLU A 90 -1.87 13.84 5.39
N ARG A 91 -2.40 14.45 6.47
CA ARG A 91 -1.81 15.65 7.08
C ARG A 91 -0.40 15.41 7.59
N VAL A 92 -0.13 14.27 8.21
CA VAL A 92 1.22 13.93 8.70
C VAL A 92 2.20 13.78 7.54
N ILE A 93 1.78 13.20 6.42
CA ILE A 93 2.56 13.18 5.17
C ILE A 93 2.78 14.60 4.66
N GLY A 94 1.76 15.46 4.69
CA GLY A 94 1.86 16.86 4.28
C GLY A 94 2.87 17.66 5.11
N GLU A 95 2.92 17.43 6.42
CA GLU A 95 3.94 18.05 7.28
C GLU A 95 5.35 17.61 6.88
N TRP A 96 5.53 16.35 6.49
CA TRP A 96 6.82 15.89 6.00
C TRP A 96 7.22 16.54 4.68
N PHE A 97 6.30 16.63 3.70
CA PHE A 97 6.57 17.30 2.43
C PHE A 97 6.83 18.79 2.60
N ARG A 98 6.12 19.45 3.51
CA ARG A 98 6.36 20.86 3.85
C ARG A 98 7.78 21.09 4.37
N ALA A 99 8.29 20.15 5.17
CA ALA A 99 9.67 20.20 5.68
C ALA A 99 10.71 19.76 4.62
N ASN A 100 10.30 18.94 3.65
CA ASN A 100 11.16 18.31 2.65
C ASN A 100 10.63 18.51 1.22
N PRO A 101 10.41 19.74 0.73
CA PRO A 101 9.74 19.98 -0.56
C PRO A 101 10.52 19.40 -1.75
N ASP A 102 11.86 19.36 -1.68
CA ASP A 102 12.73 18.78 -2.71
C ASP A 102 12.56 17.27 -2.87
N GLN A 103 12.03 16.59 -1.84
CA GLN A 103 11.88 15.13 -1.84
C GLN A 103 10.57 14.66 -2.49
N ARG A 104 9.63 15.55 -2.80
CA ARG A 104 8.36 15.16 -3.44
C ARG A 104 8.57 14.30 -4.70
N ARG A 105 9.59 14.59 -5.49
CA ARG A 105 9.94 13.87 -6.71
C ARG A 105 10.47 12.45 -6.48
N ASN A 106 10.95 12.16 -5.27
CA ASN A 106 11.55 10.88 -4.90
C ASN A 106 10.54 9.92 -4.27
N VAL A 107 9.32 10.39 -4.01
CA VAL A 107 8.26 9.61 -3.33
C VAL A 107 7.08 9.44 -4.26
N VAL A 108 6.62 8.19 -4.41
CA VAL A 108 5.36 7.85 -5.06
C VAL A 108 4.28 7.85 -4.01
N ILE A 109 3.36 8.82 -4.10
CA ILE A 109 2.23 8.95 -3.18
C ILE A 109 0.99 8.31 -3.76
N ALA A 110 0.38 7.43 -2.94
CA ALA A 110 -0.90 6.81 -3.24
C ALA A 110 -1.95 7.17 -2.19
N THR A 111 -3.12 7.64 -2.63
CA THR A 111 -4.29 7.86 -1.77
C THR A 111 -5.58 7.41 -2.44
N LYS A 112 -6.71 7.49 -1.76
CA LYS A 112 -7.92 6.76 -2.14
C LYS A 112 -9.19 7.61 -2.02
N VAL A 113 -10.25 7.21 -2.76
CA VAL A 113 -11.59 7.79 -2.65
C VAL A 113 -12.64 6.67 -2.53
N TYR A 114 -13.63 6.88 -1.68
CA TYR A 114 -14.91 6.16 -1.63
C TYR A 114 -15.83 6.75 -0.58
N GLY A 115 -15.47 6.65 0.69
CA GLY A 115 -16.28 7.18 1.78
C GLY A 115 -16.17 8.70 1.88
N GLY A 116 -17.28 9.36 2.17
CA GLY A 116 -17.30 10.79 2.43
C GLY A 116 -16.46 11.17 3.65
N MET A 117 -15.92 12.37 3.63
CA MET A 117 -15.15 12.96 4.72
C MET A 117 -15.94 14.04 5.46
N ASP A 118 -16.40 15.04 4.75
CA ASP A 118 -16.95 16.27 5.35
C ASP A 118 -18.41 16.54 4.97
N GLY A 119 -18.95 15.88 3.94
CA GLY A 119 -20.31 16.07 3.46
C GLY A 119 -21.35 15.24 4.22
N LEU A 120 -22.51 15.85 4.47
CA LEU A 120 -23.61 15.23 5.21
C LEU A 120 -24.65 14.56 4.31
N THR A 121 -24.54 14.70 3.00
CA THR A 121 -25.49 14.12 2.04
C THR A 121 -24.87 12.96 1.27
N PRO A 122 -25.69 12.05 0.69
CA PRO A 122 -25.20 10.96 -0.13
C PRO A 122 -24.31 11.37 -1.34
N ASN A 123 -24.36 12.64 -1.74
CA ASN A 123 -23.55 13.16 -2.85
C ASN A 123 -22.06 13.31 -2.53
N HIS A 124 -21.70 13.31 -1.25
CA HIS A 124 -20.32 13.44 -0.77
C HIS A 124 -19.68 12.10 -0.41
N CYS A 125 -20.08 11.03 -1.06
CA CYS A 125 -19.50 9.70 -0.87
C CYS A 125 -19.50 8.89 -2.15
N ARG A 126 -18.88 7.72 -2.12
CA ARG A 126 -18.78 6.77 -3.24
C ARG A 126 -17.93 7.31 -4.39
N LEU A 127 -18.17 6.81 -5.61
CA LEU A 127 -17.42 7.19 -6.80
C LEU A 127 -18.17 8.18 -7.69
N THR A 128 -19.04 8.99 -7.08
CA THR A 128 -19.70 10.08 -7.79
C THR A 128 -18.66 11.10 -8.28
N ARG A 129 -18.92 11.73 -9.42
CA ARG A 129 -18.03 12.76 -9.98
C ARG A 129 -17.68 13.85 -8.96
N GLY A 130 -18.69 14.33 -8.20
CA GLY A 130 -18.49 15.36 -7.19
C GLY A 130 -17.52 14.90 -6.11
N ASN A 131 -17.81 13.74 -5.49
CA ASN A 131 -16.95 13.21 -4.41
C ASN A 131 -15.54 12.87 -4.87
N ILE A 132 -15.34 12.37 -6.08
CA ILE A 132 -14.01 12.11 -6.63
C ILE A 132 -13.20 13.41 -6.69
N LYS A 133 -13.76 14.47 -7.27
CA LYS A 133 -13.09 15.77 -7.41
C LYS A 133 -12.80 16.42 -6.06
N GLU A 134 -13.79 16.51 -5.18
CA GLU A 134 -13.65 17.05 -3.83
C GLU A 134 -12.56 16.28 -3.04
N SER A 135 -12.57 14.95 -3.12
CA SER A 135 -11.58 14.11 -2.44
C SER A 135 -10.16 14.37 -2.93
N VAL A 136 -9.95 14.53 -4.24
CA VAL A 136 -8.62 14.83 -4.80
C VAL A 136 -8.14 16.19 -4.31
N TYR A 137 -8.94 17.26 -4.44
CA TYR A 137 -8.55 18.58 -3.97
C TYR A 137 -8.24 18.60 -2.47
N ALA A 138 -9.09 17.98 -1.66
CA ALA A 138 -8.89 17.91 -0.21
C ALA A 138 -7.66 17.06 0.18
N SER A 139 -7.35 16.00 -0.55
CA SER A 139 -6.15 15.19 -0.32
C SER A 139 -4.88 15.95 -0.71
N LEU A 140 -4.89 16.66 -1.83
CA LEU A 140 -3.78 17.53 -2.26
C LEU A 140 -3.50 18.62 -1.21
N GLU A 141 -4.54 19.25 -0.68
CA GLU A 141 -4.43 20.25 0.39
C GLU A 141 -3.86 19.66 1.68
N ARG A 142 -4.41 18.52 2.15
CA ARG A 142 -3.92 17.86 3.36
C ARG A 142 -2.47 17.41 3.25
N MET A 143 -2.08 16.87 2.10
CA MET A 143 -0.71 16.42 1.85
C MET A 143 0.23 17.54 1.40
N GLN A 144 -0.27 18.74 1.11
CA GLN A 144 0.51 19.91 0.66
C GLN A 144 1.35 19.59 -0.58
N ILE A 145 0.74 18.91 -1.55
CA ILE A 145 1.34 18.52 -2.83
C ILE A 145 0.47 18.95 -4.01
N GLU A 146 1.08 19.05 -5.19
CA GLU A 146 0.39 19.50 -6.40
C GLU A 146 -0.25 18.34 -7.20
N SER A 147 0.23 17.12 -7.02
CA SER A 147 -0.28 15.95 -7.73
C SER A 147 -0.14 14.66 -6.93
N ILE A 148 -1.06 13.72 -7.16
CA ILE A 148 -1.07 12.36 -6.61
C ILE A 148 -0.53 11.41 -7.69
N ASP A 149 0.42 10.54 -7.34
CA ASP A 149 1.02 9.63 -8.31
C ASP A 149 0.11 8.44 -8.63
N LEU A 150 -0.54 7.86 -7.60
CA LEU A 150 -1.45 6.74 -7.75
C LEU A 150 -2.75 6.98 -6.96
N PHE A 151 -3.87 7.06 -7.64
CA PHE A 151 -5.16 7.34 -7.03
C PHE A 151 -6.06 6.12 -7.09
N TYR A 152 -6.60 5.68 -5.95
CA TYR A 152 -7.41 4.48 -5.89
C TYR A 152 -8.90 4.77 -5.77
N PHE A 153 -9.71 4.04 -6.52
CA PHE A 153 -11.04 3.72 -6.07
C PHE A 153 -10.93 2.72 -4.91
N HIS A 154 -11.26 3.16 -3.69
CA HIS A 154 -11.03 2.38 -2.47
C HIS A 154 -11.93 1.14 -2.36
N HIS A 155 -13.14 1.25 -2.92
CA HIS A 155 -14.12 0.18 -3.04
C HIS A 155 -14.93 0.37 -4.33
N TYR A 156 -15.53 -0.73 -4.79
CA TYR A 156 -16.48 -0.70 -5.89
C TYR A 156 -17.76 0.06 -5.49
N ASP A 157 -18.28 0.90 -6.39
CA ASP A 157 -19.56 1.59 -6.24
C ASP A 157 -20.62 0.97 -7.16
N PRO A 158 -21.63 0.28 -6.59
CA PRO A 158 -22.70 -0.31 -7.40
C PRO A 158 -23.77 0.70 -7.85
N TYR A 159 -23.73 1.94 -7.37
CA TYR A 159 -24.78 2.93 -7.57
C TYR A 159 -24.40 4.00 -8.59
N THR A 160 -23.14 4.37 -8.67
CA THR A 160 -22.65 5.35 -9.66
C THR A 160 -22.29 4.65 -10.96
N PRO A 161 -22.79 5.10 -12.11
CA PRO A 161 -22.34 4.60 -13.40
C PRO A 161 -20.81 4.71 -13.54
N ALA A 162 -20.17 3.63 -14.01
CA ALA A 162 -18.70 3.61 -14.14
C ALA A 162 -18.20 4.74 -15.06
N GLU A 163 -18.96 5.06 -16.09
CA GLU A 163 -18.68 6.13 -17.06
C GLU A 163 -18.53 7.50 -16.36
N GLU A 164 -19.38 7.79 -15.36
CA GLU A 164 -19.30 9.02 -14.57
C GLU A 164 -18.00 9.09 -13.80
N SER A 165 -17.66 7.98 -13.11
CA SER A 165 -16.43 7.88 -12.33
C SER A 165 -15.18 8.02 -13.21
N PHE A 166 -15.11 7.31 -14.34
CA PHE A 166 -13.98 7.41 -15.27
C PHE A 166 -13.87 8.79 -15.91
N SER A 167 -15.00 9.44 -16.26
CA SER A 167 -14.99 10.81 -16.76
C SER A 167 -14.41 11.80 -15.74
N ALA A 168 -14.72 11.62 -14.46
CA ALA A 168 -14.12 12.44 -13.42
C ALA A 168 -12.59 12.23 -13.30
N ILE A 169 -12.14 10.98 -13.40
CA ILE A 169 -10.71 10.63 -13.41
C ILE A 169 -10.01 11.25 -14.63
N GLU A 170 -10.62 11.15 -15.81
CA GLU A 170 -10.03 11.70 -17.03
C GLU A 170 -9.80 13.22 -16.93
N ASP A 171 -10.77 13.96 -16.40
CA ASP A 171 -10.62 15.38 -16.12
C ASP A 171 -9.43 15.67 -15.19
N LEU A 172 -9.29 14.89 -14.12
CA LEU A 172 -8.24 15.09 -13.12
C LEU A 172 -6.84 14.72 -13.65
N VAL A 173 -6.78 13.70 -14.51
CA VAL A 173 -5.54 13.31 -15.22
C VAL A 173 -5.14 14.38 -16.23
N HIS A 174 -6.09 14.96 -16.97
CA HIS A 174 -5.81 16.07 -17.89
C HIS A 174 -5.31 17.34 -17.21
N GLN A 175 -5.69 17.54 -15.94
CA GLN A 175 -5.22 18.64 -15.09
C GLN A 175 -3.90 18.33 -14.37
N ASP A 176 -3.31 17.14 -14.58
CA ASP A 176 -2.13 16.63 -13.88
C ASP A 176 -2.27 16.58 -12.34
N LEU A 177 -3.50 16.52 -11.83
CA LEU A 177 -3.78 16.39 -10.40
C LEU A 177 -3.64 14.95 -9.90
N ILE A 178 -3.89 13.98 -10.76
CA ILE A 178 -3.57 12.56 -10.57
C ILE A 178 -2.82 12.04 -11.79
N ARG A 179 -1.90 11.10 -11.58
CA ARG A 179 -1.08 10.54 -12.68
C ARG A 179 -1.57 9.20 -13.16
N TYR A 180 -1.92 8.30 -12.24
CA TYR A 180 -2.36 6.93 -12.54
C TYR A 180 -3.56 6.54 -11.68
N LEU A 181 -4.44 5.71 -12.25
CA LEU A 181 -5.60 5.14 -11.57
C LEU A 181 -5.31 3.71 -11.14
N ALA A 182 -5.76 3.35 -9.96
CA ALA A 182 -5.81 1.99 -9.44
C ALA A 182 -7.14 1.71 -8.74
N VAL A 183 -7.39 0.47 -8.36
CA VAL A 183 -8.56 0.07 -7.59
C VAL A 183 -8.15 -0.73 -6.37
N SER A 184 -9.01 -0.74 -5.34
CA SER A 184 -8.79 -1.51 -4.11
C SER A 184 -10.09 -2.19 -3.68
N ASN A 185 -10.00 -3.42 -3.17
CA ASN A 185 -11.16 -4.18 -2.70
C ASN A 185 -12.20 -4.43 -3.81
N PHE A 186 -11.73 -4.86 -4.98
CA PHE A 186 -12.57 -5.22 -6.11
C PHE A 186 -12.56 -6.73 -6.33
N THR A 187 -13.73 -7.29 -6.65
CA THR A 187 -13.89 -8.67 -7.12
C THR A 187 -13.60 -8.78 -8.63
N ILE A 188 -13.46 -10.01 -9.15
CA ILE A 188 -13.24 -10.25 -10.59
C ILE A 188 -14.37 -9.63 -11.44
N ASP A 189 -15.63 -9.86 -11.06
CA ASP A 189 -16.78 -9.33 -11.82
C ASP A 189 -16.78 -7.81 -11.89
N GLN A 190 -16.38 -7.15 -10.79
CA GLN A 190 -16.27 -5.70 -10.71
C GLN A 190 -15.13 -5.17 -11.58
N LEU A 191 -13.97 -5.86 -11.57
CA LEU A 191 -12.83 -5.55 -12.43
C LEU A 191 -13.18 -5.68 -13.91
N GLN A 192 -13.88 -6.74 -14.29
CA GLN A 192 -14.31 -6.95 -15.68
C GLN A 192 -15.26 -5.87 -16.18
N LYS A 193 -16.21 -5.42 -15.33
CA LYS A 193 -17.07 -4.27 -15.65
C LYS A 193 -16.26 -3.01 -15.92
N TYR A 194 -15.27 -2.73 -15.09
CA TYR A 194 -14.42 -1.54 -15.24
C TYR A 194 -13.46 -1.68 -16.43
N GLN A 195 -12.96 -2.88 -16.72
CA GLN A 195 -12.11 -3.13 -17.87
C GLN A 195 -12.82 -2.81 -19.20
N SER A 196 -14.11 -3.06 -19.30
CA SER A 196 -14.88 -2.69 -20.50
C SER A 196 -14.90 -1.17 -20.73
N MET A 197 -14.81 -0.37 -19.68
CA MET A 197 -14.75 1.09 -19.76
C MET A 197 -13.38 1.60 -20.20
N GLU A 198 -12.30 0.91 -19.85
CA GLU A 198 -10.93 1.32 -20.21
C GLU A 198 -10.70 1.47 -21.72
N SER A 199 -11.52 0.79 -22.55
CA SER A 199 -11.47 0.91 -24.01
C SER A 199 -12.16 2.18 -24.54
N ILE A 200 -13.04 2.79 -23.76
CA ILE A 200 -13.83 3.97 -24.14
C ILE A 200 -13.09 5.25 -23.75
N PHE A 201 -12.39 5.23 -22.61
CA PHE A 201 -11.65 6.36 -22.08
C PHE A 201 -10.17 6.36 -22.51
N SER A 202 -9.47 7.45 -22.28
CA SER A 202 -8.08 7.57 -22.68
C SER A 202 -7.18 6.55 -21.95
N VAL A 203 -6.05 6.22 -22.59
CA VAL A 203 -5.02 5.34 -21.98
C VAL A 203 -4.51 5.85 -20.63
N ARG A 204 -4.62 7.16 -20.37
CA ARG A 204 -4.22 7.78 -19.11
C ARG A 204 -5.11 7.39 -17.93
N SER A 205 -6.37 7.01 -18.18
CA SER A 205 -7.36 6.66 -17.15
C SER A 205 -7.45 5.16 -16.91
N ARG A 206 -6.53 4.35 -17.46
CA ARG A 206 -6.51 2.89 -17.26
C ARG A 206 -6.13 2.53 -15.82
N ILE A 207 -6.72 1.45 -15.34
CA ILE A 207 -6.34 0.85 -14.06
C ILE A 207 -4.99 0.14 -14.24
N VAL A 208 -3.94 0.64 -13.55
CA VAL A 208 -2.60 0.07 -13.63
C VAL A 208 -2.30 -0.92 -12.52
N ALA A 209 -3.04 -0.85 -11.40
CA ALA A 209 -2.81 -1.71 -10.25
C ALA A 209 -4.12 -2.07 -9.52
N ILE A 210 -4.09 -3.19 -8.82
CA ILE A 210 -5.17 -3.68 -7.95
C ILE A 210 -4.59 -3.88 -6.56
N GLN A 211 -5.14 -3.20 -5.55
CA GLN A 211 -4.72 -3.35 -4.16
C GLN A 211 -5.77 -4.12 -3.38
N ASN A 212 -5.50 -5.39 -3.07
CA ASN A 212 -6.38 -6.22 -2.26
C ASN A 212 -5.62 -6.86 -1.09
N GLN A 213 -6.37 -7.39 -0.13
CA GLN A 213 -5.80 -8.15 0.98
C GLN A 213 -5.14 -9.43 0.44
N TYR A 214 -3.90 -9.64 0.87
CA TYR A 214 -3.20 -10.89 0.65
C TYR A 214 -2.16 -11.14 1.74
N ASP A 215 -2.18 -12.33 2.30
CA ASP A 215 -1.13 -12.87 3.14
C ASP A 215 -0.97 -14.38 2.87
N ILE A 216 0.19 -14.93 3.18
CA ILE A 216 0.48 -16.35 2.88
C ILE A 216 -0.31 -17.32 3.77
N LEU A 217 -0.89 -16.86 4.89
CA LEU A 217 -1.66 -17.70 5.81
C LEU A 217 -3.08 -17.96 5.30
N ARG A 218 -3.76 -16.92 4.80
CA ARG A 218 -5.15 -16.95 4.33
C ARG A 218 -5.27 -16.88 2.81
N LYS A 219 -4.20 -16.46 2.13
CA LYS A 219 -4.19 -16.13 0.71
C LYS A 219 -5.16 -14.98 0.40
N GLU A 220 -5.86 -15.03 -0.71
CA GLU A 220 -6.94 -14.08 -1.00
C GLU A 220 -8.17 -14.40 -0.14
N PRO A 221 -8.85 -13.41 0.44
CA PRO A 221 -10.18 -13.60 1.01
C PRO A 221 -11.14 -14.20 -0.03
N ALA A 222 -12.10 -15.01 0.44
CA ALA A 222 -13.01 -15.74 -0.46
C ALA A 222 -13.71 -14.85 -1.50
N GLU A 223 -14.05 -13.62 -1.12
CA GLU A 223 -14.70 -12.63 -1.99
C GLU A 223 -13.78 -12.11 -3.11
N TYR A 224 -12.45 -12.14 -2.90
CA TYR A 224 -11.44 -11.69 -3.87
C TYR A 224 -10.69 -12.84 -4.54
N ASN A 225 -11.15 -14.07 -4.33
CA ASN A 225 -10.46 -15.24 -4.85
C ASN A 225 -10.30 -15.18 -6.37
N GLY A 226 -9.05 -15.36 -6.83
CA GLY A 226 -8.67 -15.30 -8.24
C GLY A 226 -8.34 -13.92 -8.78
N VAL A 227 -8.45 -12.84 -7.98
CA VAL A 227 -8.10 -11.48 -8.40
C VAL A 227 -6.59 -11.36 -8.68
N LEU A 228 -5.75 -12.05 -7.91
CA LEU A 228 -4.30 -12.10 -8.16
C LEU A 228 -3.99 -12.69 -9.54
N GLU A 229 -4.62 -13.82 -9.89
CA GLU A 229 -4.45 -14.44 -11.20
C GLU A 229 -5.00 -13.55 -12.33
N TYR A 230 -6.14 -12.89 -12.08
CA TYR A 230 -6.70 -11.91 -13.02
C TYR A 230 -5.73 -10.74 -13.23
N ALA A 231 -5.15 -10.18 -12.16
CA ALA A 231 -4.19 -9.08 -12.24
C ALA A 231 -2.99 -9.45 -13.13
N GLN A 232 -2.43 -10.65 -12.91
CA GLN A 232 -1.34 -11.16 -13.72
C GLN A 232 -1.71 -11.28 -15.20
N LYS A 233 -2.86 -11.88 -15.52
CA LYS A 233 -3.34 -12.07 -16.89
C LYS A 233 -3.67 -10.76 -17.60
N ALA A 234 -4.17 -9.77 -16.85
CA ALA A 234 -4.54 -8.45 -17.36
C ALA A 234 -3.38 -7.45 -17.36
N ASN A 235 -2.15 -7.90 -17.05
CA ASN A 235 -0.96 -7.06 -16.92
C ASN A 235 -1.17 -5.86 -15.97
N LYS A 236 -1.81 -6.11 -14.83
CA LYS A 236 -2.02 -5.14 -13.75
C LYS A 236 -1.19 -5.57 -12.53
N THR A 237 -0.55 -4.64 -11.86
CA THR A 237 0.23 -4.96 -10.67
C THR A 237 -0.69 -5.27 -9.49
N PHE A 238 -0.53 -6.42 -8.86
CA PHE A 238 -1.21 -6.70 -7.60
C PHE A 238 -0.41 -6.15 -6.42
N ILE A 239 -1.02 -5.27 -5.64
CA ILE A 239 -0.44 -4.68 -4.44
C ILE A 239 -1.10 -5.34 -3.23
N ALA A 240 -0.30 -6.03 -2.40
CA ALA A 240 -0.83 -6.71 -1.24
C ALA A 240 -0.82 -5.79 -0.01
N TYR A 241 -2.00 -5.49 0.54
CA TYR A 241 -2.08 -4.91 1.87
C TYR A 241 -2.23 -5.99 2.94
N SER A 242 -1.81 -5.68 4.18
CA SER A 242 -1.76 -6.61 5.31
C SER A 242 -0.95 -7.90 5.04
N PRO A 243 0.21 -7.85 4.36
CA PRO A 243 0.96 -9.03 3.94
C PRO A 243 1.50 -9.88 5.12
N LEU A 244 1.46 -9.34 6.34
CA LEU A 244 1.82 -10.04 7.59
C LEU A 244 0.60 -10.50 8.39
N ALA A 245 -0.57 -10.70 7.75
CA ALA A 245 -1.82 -11.09 8.41
C ALA A 245 -2.12 -10.20 9.64
N GLU A 246 -2.26 -8.88 9.41
CA GLU A 246 -2.45 -7.83 10.43
C GLU A 246 -1.36 -7.80 11.53
N GLY A 247 -0.18 -8.36 11.25
CA GLY A 247 0.95 -8.46 12.16
C GLY A 247 1.07 -9.82 12.86
N PHE A 248 0.14 -10.76 12.61
CA PHE A 248 0.20 -12.11 13.20
C PHE A 248 1.46 -12.88 12.77
N LEU A 249 1.89 -12.76 11.53
CA LEU A 249 3.09 -13.44 11.00
C LEU A 249 4.39 -12.74 11.42
N THR A 250 4.56 -12.53 12.73
CA THR A 250 5.74 -11.94 13.35
C THR A 250 6.11 -12.68 14.63
N LYS A 251 7.33 -12.51 15.14
CA LYS A 251 7.79 -13.11 16.41
C LYS A 251 6.89 -12.79 17.61
N ARG A 252 6.16 -11.66 17.57
CA ARG A 252 5.33 -11.21 18.67
C ARG A 252 4.28 -12.25 19.09
N TYR A 253 3.72 -12.97 18.13
CA TYR A 253 2.63 -13.91 18.37
C TYR A 253 3.07 -15.37 18.56
N LEU A 254 4.38 -15.64 18.64
CA LEU A 254 4.89 -16.94 19.09
C LEU A 254 4.47 -17.23 20.54
N ASP A 255 4.25 -16.19 21.34
CA ASP A 255 3.62 -16.29 22.65
C ASP A 255 2.34 -15.43 22.66
N PRO A 256 1.16 -16.00 22.34
CA PRO A 256 -0.09 -15.25 22.25
C PRO A 256 -0.51 -14.56 23.55
N LYS A 257 0.03 -14.99 24.71
CA LYS A 257 -0.23 -14.37 26.01
C LYS A 257 0.39 -12.97 26.12
N LYS A 258 1.35 -12.65 25.26
CA LYS A 258 1.96 -11.31 25.16
C LYS A 258 1.14 -10.35 24.30
N ALA A 259 0.14 -10.83 23.57
CA ALA A 259 -0.77 -9.97 22.83
C ALA A 259 -1.66 -9.18 23.78
N GLY A 260 -1.87 -7.90 23.48
CA GLY A 260 -2.64 -7.02 24.35
C GLY A 260 -3.03 -5.72 23.68
N PRO A 261 -3.58 -4.75 24.44
CA PRO A 261 -3.93 -3.44 23.93
C PRO A 261 -2.77 -2.80 23.13
N GLY A 262 -3.08 -2.25 21.97
CA GLY A 262 -2.08 -1.75 21.04
C GLY A 262 -1.70 -2.74 19.94
N ASP A 263 -1.97 -4.04 20.07
CA ASP A 263 -1.83 -4.99 18.97
C ASP A 263 -3.06 -4.97 18.07
N ARG A 264 -2.84 -4.90 16.74
CA ARG A 264 -3.95 -4.77 15.80
C ARG A 264 -4.96 -5.91 15.92
N ILE A 265 -4.48 -7.16 15.96
CA ILE A 265 -5.39 -8.31 16.02
C ILE A 265 -6.10 -8.44 17.38
N TYR A 266 -5.50 -7.92 18.45
CA TYR A 266 -6.16 -7.83 19.75
C TYR A 266 -7.26 -6.76 19.74
N ASP A 267 -6.93 -5.54 19.33
CA ASP A 267 -7.86 -4.41 19.32
C ASP A 267 -9.03 -4.59 18.34
N GLN A 268 -8.84 -5.37 17.28
CA GLN A 268 -9.89 -5.71 16.32
C GLN A 268 -10.65 -7.00 16.67
N GLY A 269 -10.37 -7.62 17.81
CA GLY A 269 -11.04 -8.86 18.25
C GLY A 269 -10.70 -10.08 17.37
N MET A 270 -9.61 -10.05 16.63
CA MET A 270 -9.24 -11.09 15.66
C MET A 270 -8.38 -12.22 16.27
N MET A 271 -8.06 -12.15 17.57
CA MET A 271 -7.20 -13.14 18.22
C MET A 271 -7.76 -14.57 18.07
N HIS A 272 -9.06 -14.75 18.27
CA HIS A 272 -9.70 -16.07 18.20
C HIS A 272 -9.68 -16.68 16.79
N SER A 273 -9.70 -15.87 15.73
CA SER A 273 -9.70 -16.31 14.34
C SER A 273 -8.31 -16.53 13.78
N LEU A 274 -7.32 -15.74 14.20
CA LEU A 274 -5.95 -15.82 13.71
C LEU A 274 -5.04 -16.69 14.60
N ALA A 275 -5.11 -16.55 15.92
CA ALA A 275 -4.26 -17.29 16.85
C ALA A 275 -4.81 -18.69 17.18
N THR A 276 -5.29 -19.41 16.18
CA THR A 276 -5.72 -20.81 16.32
C THR A 276 -4.52 -21.73 16.56
N PRO A 277 -4.69 -22.93 17.19
CA PRO A 277 -3.60 -23.88 17.36
C PRO A 277 -2.89 -24.23 16.05
N ALA A 278 -3.64 -24.40 14.95
CA ALA A 278 -3.08 -24.69 13.64
C ALA A 278 -2.22 -23.53 13.10
N ASN A 279 -2.71 -22.29 13.21
CA ASN A 279 -1.97 -21.12 12.75
C ASN A 279 -0.72 -20.84 13.61
N LEU A 280 -0.82 -21.08 14.92
CA LEU A 280 0.33 -20.95 15.83
C LEU A 280 1.41 -22.01 15.50
N THR A 281 1.00 -23.25 15.15
CA THR A 281 1.94 -24.27 14.69
C THR A 281 2.65 -23.83 13.41
N LYS A 282 1.91 -23.29 12.41
CA LYS A 282 2.50 -22.74 11.18
C LYS A 282 3.47 -21.60 11.49
N LEU A 283 3.08 -20.67 12.35
CA LEU A 283 3.94 -19.55 12.76
C LEU A 283 5.23 -20.05 13.44
N GLN A 284 5.13 -21.05 14.32
CA GLN A 284 6.32 -21.64 14.97
C GLN A 284 7.23 -22.32 13.94
N GLN A 285 6.67 -23.03 12.98
CA GLN A 285 7.46 -23.65 11.90
C GLN A 285 8.16 -22.60 11.02
N LEU A 286 7.47 -21.52 10.67
CA LEU A 286 8.09 -20.38 9.96
C LEU A 286 9.21 -19.74 10.79
N ALA A 287 9.01 -19.59 12.09
CA ALA A 287 10.02 -19.04 12.99
C ALA A 287 11.29 -19.91 13.04
N ASN A 288 11.12 -21.22 13.12
CA ASN A 288 12.24 -22.17 13.10
C ASN A 288 13.01 -22.13 11.76
N LEU A 289 12.30 -21.98 10.63
CA LEU A 289 12.95 -21.78 9.33
C LEU A 289 13.70 -20.46 9.24
N ALA A 290 13.08 -19.38 9.70
CA ALA A 290 13.67 -18.05 9.71
C ALA A 290 14.95 -18.02 10.56
N GLU A 291 14.93 -18.64 11.77
CA GLU A 291 16.10 -18.78 12.63
C GLU A 291 17.21 -19.61 11.95
N LYS A 292 16.87 -20.75 11.34
CA LYS A 292 17.81 -21.58 10.57
C LYS A 292 18.51 -20.80 9.46
N TRP A 293 17.84 -19.81 8.87
CA TRP A 293 18.34 -19.04 7.74
C TRP A 293 18.79 -17.63 8.14
N GLU A 294 18.97 -17.38 9.43
CA GLU A 294 19.49 -16.13 10.00
C GLU A 294 18.68 -14.89 9.57
N MET A 295 17.35 -15.01 9.53
CA MET A 295 16.45 -13.90 9.21
C MET A 295 15.28 -13.80 10.20
N GLU A 296 14.56 -12.67 10.15
CA GLU A 296 13.35 -12.48 10.94
C GLU A 296 12.15 -13.17 10.27
N VAL A 297 11.13 -13.56 11.07
CA VAL A 297 9.91 -14.21 10.54
C VAL A 297 9.21 -13.32 9.51
N ASN A 298 9.04 -12.04 9.81
CA ASN A 298 8.43 -11.10 8.87
C ASN A 298 9.24 -10.98 7.56
N GLN A 299 10.56 -11.04 7.63
CA GLN A 299 11.42 -11.02 6.44
C GLN A 299 11.21 -12.26 5.58
N LEU A 300 11.17 -13.44 6.18
CA LEU A 300 10.89 -14.69 5.46
C LEU A 300 9.51 -14.63 4.79
N VAL A 301 8.48 -14.19 5.53
CA VAL A 301 7.11 -14.08 5.04
C VAL A 301 7.00 -13.11 3.87
N LEU A 302 7.55 -11.90 4.01
CA LEU A 302 7.50 -10.89 2.94
C LEU A 302 8.34 -11.31 1.73
N ALA A 303 9.56 -11.85 1.94
CA ALA A 303 10.40 -12.35 0.86
C ALA A 303 9.71 -13.47 0.08
N TYR A 304 9.07 -14.41 0.78
CA TYR A 304 8.30 -15.47 0.12
C TYR A 304 7.09 -14.90 -0.64
N THR A 305 6.36 -13.96 -0.05
CA THR A 305 5.20 -13.34 -0.70
C THR A 305 5.60 -12.68 -2.02
N LEU A 306 6.74 -12.01 -2.08
CA LEU A 306 7.27 -11.40 -3.33
C LEU A 306 7.63 -12.44 -4.40
N THR A 307 7.78 -13.72 -4.05
CA THR A 307 8.02 -14.78 -5.06
C THR A 307 6.74 -15.31 -5.72
N ILE A 308 5.57 -14.90 -5.23
CA ILE A 308 4.28 -15.37 -5.75
C ILE A 308 3.98 -14.62 -7.05
N PRO A 309 3.73 -15.36 -8.15
CA PRO A 309 3.46 -14.74 -9.45
C PRO A 309 2.27 -13.76 -9.39
N GLY A 310 2.45 -12.58 -9.98
CA GLY A 310 1.44 -11.52 -9.98
C GLY A 310 1.52 -10.54 -8.81
N ILE A 311 2.13 -10.92 -7.69
CA ILE A 311 2.43 -9.98 -6.61
C ILE A 311 3.51 -9.01 -7.10
N GLY A 312 3.21 -7.73 -7.04
CA GLY A 312 4.15 -6.67 -7.36
C GLY A 312 4.74 -6.03 -6.11
N SER A 313 3.99 -5.17 -5.46
CA SER A 313 4.45 -4.44 -4.28
C SER A 313 3.71 -4.89 -3.02
N LEU A 314 4.42 -4.92 -1.90
CA LEU A 314 3.84 -5.15 -0.57
C LEU A 314 3.82 -3.83 0.20
N ILE A 315 2.74 -3.56 0.93
CA ILE A 315 2.61 -2.35 1.76
C ILE A 315 2.43 -2.71 3.25
N PRO A 316 3.45 -3.32 3.88
CA PRO A 316 3.41 -3.52 5.32
C PRO A 316 3.37 -2.17 6.04
N ALA A 317 2.62 -2.10 7.14
CA ALA A 317 2.69 -0.97 8.05
C ALA A 317 3.89 -1.16 8.99
N SER A 318 4.59 -0.05 9.31
CA SER A 318 5.67 -0.02 10.29
C SER A 318 5.33 1.02 11.34
N SER A 319 5.27 0.63 12.61
CA SER A 319 4.99 1.55 13.72
C SER A 319 6.26 2.02 14.43
N THR A 320 7.40 1.42 14.12
CA THR A 320 8.73 1.78 14.64
C THR A 320 9.78 1.74 13.53
N LEU A 321 10.93 2.36 13.78
CA LEU A 321 12.07 2.34 12.86
C LEU A 321 12.58 0.91 12.64
N GLU A 322 12.65 0.11 13.70
CA GLU A 322 13.12 -1.28 13.64
C GLU A 322 12.20 -2.13 12.73
N GLN A 323 10.88 -1.92 12.81
CA GLN A 323 9.94 -2.61 11.92
C GLN A 323 10.12 -2.19 10.46
N LEU A 324 10.34 -0.90 10.21
CA LEU A 324 10.60 -0.39 8.87
C LEU A 324 11.89 -0.99 8.30
N GLU A 325 12.98 -0.96 9.07
CA GLU A 325 14.28 -1.49 8.66
C GLU A 325 14.20 -3.00 8.40
N SER A 326 13.54 -3.75 9.27
CA SER A 326 13.32 -5.18 9.09
C SER A 326 12.53 -5.49 7.82
N ASN A 327 11.45 -4.74 7.56
CA ASN A 327 10.65 -4.90 6.34
C ASN A 327 11.44 -4.48 5.08
N ALA A 328 12.20 -3.39 5.12
CA ALA A 328 13.00 -2.92 3.99
C ALA A 328 14.15 -3.89 3.64
N ASN A 329 14.75 -4.55 4.64
CA ASN A 329 15.81 -5.53 4.42
C ASN A 329 15.38 -6.72 3.55
N VAL A 330 14.08 -6.96 3.39
CA VAL A 330 13.53 -7.97 2.47
C VAL A 330 14.02 -7.78 1.05
N ALA A 331 14.29 -6.56 0.63
CA ALA A 331 14.86 -6.23 -0.68
C ALA A 331 16.21 -6.93 -0.97
N LYS A 332 16.92 -7.36 0.07
CA LYS A 332 18.22 -8.04 -0.02
C LYS A 332 18.12 -9.57 0.03
N ILE A 333 16.90 -10.10 0.25
CA ILE A 333 16.67 -11.52 0.48
C ILE A 333 16.23 -12.19 -0.81
N VAL A 334 17.05 -13.09 -1.33
CA VAL A 334 16.70 -13.95 -2.45
C VAL A 334 16.56 -15.40 -1.95
N LEU A 335 15.33 -15.89 -1.89
CA LEU A 335 15.06 -17.25 -1.43
C LEU A 335 15.44 -18.28 -2.50
N SER A 336 16.16 -19.33 -2.09
CA SER A 336 16.41 -20.50 -2.95
C SER A 336 15.12 -21.28 -3.20
N GLU A 337 15.11 -22.16 -4.21
CA GLU A 337 13.96 -23.03 -4.48
C GLU A 337 13.65 -23.98 -3.30
N GLU A 338 14.68 -24.45 -2.59
CA GLU A 338 14.52 -25.25 -1.37
C GLU A 338 13.78 -24.43 -0.28
N GLN A 339 14.18 -23.17 -0.07
CA GLN A 339 13.55 -22.29 0.91
C GLN A 339 12.10 -21.98 0.56
N LYS A 340 11.82 -21.68 -0.72
CA LYS A 340 10.45 -21.47 -1.21
C LYS A 340 9.57 -22.70 -1.01
N LEU A 341 10.11 -23.88 -1.32
CA LEU A 341 9.39 -25.15 -1.15
C LEU A 341 9.11 -25.44 0.33
N ALA A 342 10.07 -25.17 1.23
CA ALA A 342 9.89 -25.35 2.67
C ALA A 342 8.77 -24.46 3.22
N VAL A 343 8.72 -23.18 2.83
CA VAL A 343 7.62 -22.28 3.23
C VAL A 343 6.29 -22.74 2.63
N LYS A 344 6.27 -23.13 1.35
CA LYS A 344 5.07 -23.65 0.68
C LYS A 344 4.50 -24.88 1.41
N ASN A 345 5.34 -25.79 1.84
CA ASN A 345 4.91 -27.02 2.55
C ASN A 345 4.28 -26.73 3.92
N ILE A 346 4.70 -25.64 4.60
CA ILE A 346 4.09 -25.21 5.85
C ILE A 346 2.72 -24.56 5.59
N MET A 347 2.63 -23.75 4.54
CA MET A 347 1.44 -22.93 4.31
C MET A 347 0.32 -23.69 3.57
N GLY A 348 0.66 -24.65 2.74
CA GLY A 348 -0.29 -25.47 1.96
C GLY A 348 -0.50 -24.93 0.55
#